data_ba64570d1e18cfaf87b26d90b90826b1
#
_entry.id   ba64570d1e18cfaf87b26d90b90826b1
#
_cell.length_a   1.000
_cell.length_b   1.000
_cell.length_c   1.000
_cell.angle_alpha   90.00
_cell.angle_beta   90.00
_cell.angle_gamma   90.00
#
_symmetry.space_group_name_H-M   'P 1'
#
loop_
_entity.id
_entity.type
_entity.pdbx_description
1 polymer ?
#
loop_
_entity_poly.entity_id
_entity_poly.type
_entity_poly.pdbx_seq_one_letter_code
_entity_poly.pdbx_strand_id
1 'polypeptide(L)'
;MKQVLFVFSFLFLCIGTEAQSLADKELERIASGVLAEEISYCPEDAIRYAGVIVMEIATGNVVANVSLFYRNGEFIKAPNGNTQYVPSGLGRSILYLAMMPQTNPYMVQDVGDGLYVDSSGCSIEDHNHKRGGYGLIDVKRAYARNSDIGILKTAETLWGKDMKKFSEAIKGTGINMGGRVSTGYGAEWQSYDVLGHTTLMTLLQQVCWCNAVAGGKFVIRADKNDSSIPYDIISNQEGLDSLRSAMRECVTDGLGRRMDSEHVSVAAMTNVSQIDSDGYKGQFAAAFFPYEKPEYTIGVYIWRNWGKGVANPSDVARSMIDWIAFNRLSKPPYLSFVDSQSIKHRDDWVHPAAR
;
A
#
# COMPACT_ATOMS: atom_id res chain seq x y z
N MET A 1 -50.84 8.04 2.37
CA MET A 1 -49.60 8.73 2.79
C MET A 1 -48.38 7.83 3.00
N LYS A 2 -48.49 6.53 3.28
CA LYS A 2 -47.33 5.62 3.46
C LYS A 2 -46.65 5.20 2.17
N GLN A 3 -47.33 5.21 1.02
CA GLN A 3 -46.73 4.81 -0.27
C GLN A 3 -45.84 5.87 -0.92
N VAL A 4 -46.10 7.16 -0.65
CA VAL A 4 -45.30 8.26 -1.24
C VAL A 4 -43.93 8.36 -0.59
N LEU A 5 -43.81 8.01 0.72
CA LEU A 5 -42.52 8.01 1.42
C LEU A 5 -41.54 6.94 0.92
N PHE A 6 -42.07 5.79 0.46
CA PHE A 6 -41.25 4.67 -0.05
C PHE A 6 -40.66 4.96 -1.42
N VAL A 7 -41.38 5.67 -2.28
CA VAL A 7 -40.91 6.06 -3.63
C VAL A 7 -39.81 7.12 -3.54
N PHE A 8 -39.94 8.08 -2.60
CA PHE A 8 -38.88 9.10 -2.38
C PHE A 8 -37.60 8.49 -1.82
N SER A 9 -37.66 7.55 -0.88
CA SER A 9 -36.48 6.85 -0.35
C SER A 9 -35.76 6.03 -1.43
N PHE A 10 -36.52 5.40 -2.34
CA PHE A 10 -35.94 4.58 -3.43
C PHE A 10 -35.29 5.46 -4.52
N LEU A 11 -35.92 6.61 -4.83
CA LEU A 11 -35.35 7.57 -5.78
C LEU A 11 -34.05 8.21 -5.23
N PHE A 12 -33.98 8.55 -3.95
CA PHE A 12 -32.78 9.09 -3.34
C PHE A 12 -31.63 8.06 -3.29
N LEU A 13 -31.93 6.78 -3.06
CA LEU A 13 -30.95 5.70 -3.12
C LEU A 13 -30.43 5.47 -4.55
N CYS A 14 -31.27 5.54 -5.56
CA CYS A 14 -30.86 5.39 -6.96
C CYS A 14 -29.99 6.56 -7.45
N ILE A 15 -30.36 7.78 -7.08
CA ILE A 15 -29.56 8.98 -7.46
C ILE A 15 -28.19 8.98 -6.75
N GLY A 16 -28.14 8.53 -5.49
CA GLY A 16 -26.88 8.41 -4.74
C GLY A 16 -25.92 7.37 -5.33
N THR A 17 -26.44 6.23 -5.78
CA THR A 17 -25.64 5.14 -6.39
C THR A 17 -25.12 5.50 -7.78
N GLU A 18 -25.91 6.19 -8.60
CA GLU A 18 -25.46 6.66 -9.90
C GLU A 18 -24.41 7.77 -9.83
N ALA A 19 -24.59 8.75 -8.92
CA ALA A 19 -23.62 9.82 -8.71
C ALA A 19 -22.28 9.29 -8.18
N GLN A 20 -22.30 8.31 -7.27
CA GLN A 20 -21.08 7.66 -6.76
C GLN A 20 -20.40 6.85 -7.86
N SER A 21 -21.15 6.12 -8.69
CA SER A 21 -20.63 5.38 -9.83
C SER A 21 -19.95 6.29 -10.86
N LEU A 22 -20.46 7.51 -11.09
CA LEU A 22 -19.84 8.49 -11.99
C LEU A 22 -18.54 9.06 -11.40
N ALA A 23 -18.54 9.40 -10.11
CA ALA A 23 -17.36 9.89 -9.41
C ALA A 23 -16.23 8.84 -9.35
N ASP A 24 -16.60 7.56 -9.20
CA ASP A 24 -15.64 6.46 -9.20
C ASP A 24 -15.03 6.23 -10.59
N LYS A 25 -15.84 6.33 -11.66
CA LYS A 25 -15.35 6.28 -13.04
C LYS A 25 -14.39 7.43 -13.37
N GLU A 26 -14.65 8.63 -12.85
CA GLU A 26 -13.73 9.75 -12.97
C GLU A 26 -12.41 9.45 -12.28
N LEU A 27 -12.46 8.96 -11.03
CA LEU A 27 -11.24 8.61 -10.29
C LEU A 27 -10.44 7.50 -10.98
N GLU A 28 -11.11 6.48 -11.55
CA GLU A 28 -10.44 5.46 -12.36
C GLU A 28 -9.76 6.06 -13.61
N ARG A 29 -10.42 7.00 -14.28
CA ARG A 29 -9.85 7.68 -15.44
C ARG A 29 -8.60 8.48 -15.07
N ILE A 30 -8.65 9.23 -13.96
CA ILE A 30 -7.49 9.97 -13.44
C ILE A 30 -6.38 9.00 -13.05
N ALA A 31 -6.68 7.93 -12.31
CA ALA A 31 -5.72 6.92 -11.92
C ALA A 31 -5.04 6.25 -13.13
N SER A 32 -5.81 5.98 -14.18
CA SER A 32 -5.28 5.43 -15.44
C SER A 32 -4.33 6.40 -16.12
N GLY A 33 -4.68 7.71 -16.17
CA GLY A 33 -3.85 8.76 -16.75
C GLY A 33 -2.55 8.93 -15.99
N VAL A 34 -2.61 9.08 -14.67
CA VAL A 34 -1.42 9.25 -13.80
C VAL A 34 -0.50 8.03 -13.90
N LEU A 35 -1.06 6.81 -13.88
CA LEU A 35 -0.26 5.60 -14.01
C LEU A 35 0.40 5.51 -15.40
N ALA A 36 -0.34 5.79 -16.46
CA ALA A 36 0.17 5.76 -17.82
C ALA A 36 1.27 6.81 -18.05
N GLU A 37 1.12 8.01 -17.48
CA GLU A 37 2.14 9.06 -17.53
C GLU A 37 3.43 8.58 -16.85
N GLU A 38 3.34 8.08 -15.62
CA GLU A 38 4.52 7.63 -14.87
C GLU A 38 5.29 6.52 -15.59
N ILE A 39 4.60 5.54 -16.15
CA ILE A 39 5.25 4.44 -16.86
C ILE A 39 5.79 4.85 -18.24
N SER A 40 5.28 5.95 -18.83
CA SER A 40 5.75 6.45 -20.12
C SER A 40 7.20 6.96 -20.11
N TYR A 41 7.74 7.27 -18.93
CA TYR A 41 9.15 7.63 -18.76
C TYR A 41 10.10 6.41 -18.82
N CYS A 42 9.57 5.19 -18.92
CA CYS A 42 10.35 3.99 -19.05
C CYS A 42 10.37 3.48 -20.49
N PRO A 43 11.46 2.80 -20.93
CA PRO A 43 11.41 2.01 -22.16
C PRO A 43 10.24 1.02 -22.12
N GLU A 44 9.63 0.77 -23.28
CA GLU A 44 8.40 -0.04 -23.40
C GLU A 44 8.55 -1.42 -22.76
N ASP A 45 9.71 -2.08 -22.93
CA ASP A 45 10.01 -3.40 -22.38
C ASP A 45 10.43 -3.37 -20.88
N ALA A 46 10.52 -2.19 -20.27
CA ALA A 46 10.98 -2.07 -18.89
C ALA A 46 9.88 -2.36 -17.85
N ILE A 47 8.61 -2.30 -18.21
CA ILE A 47 7.49 -2.50 -17.30
C ILE A 47 6.75 -3.80 -17.65
N ARG A 48 6.64 -4.72 -16.71
CA ARG A 48 5.81 -5.92 -16.85
C ARG A 48 4.38 -5.71 -16.38
N TYR A 49 4.23 -5.00 -15.29
CA TYR A 49 2.95 -4.75 -14.65
C TYR A 49 2.98 -3.44 -13.89
N ALA A 50 1.91 -2.70 -13.95
CA ALA A 50 1.66 -1.55 -13.10
C ALA A 50 0.19 -1.51 -12.67
N GLY A 51 -0.07 -1.21 -11.40
CA GLY A 51 -1.43 -1.17 -10.88
C GLY A 51 -1.58 -0.14 -9.79
N VAL A 52 -2.79 0.43 -9.70
CA VAL A 52 -3.22 1.33 -8.63
C VAL A 52 -4.61 0.96 -8.16
N ILE A 53 -4.80 0.95 -6.85
CA ILE A 53 -6.09 0.77 -6.20
C ILE A 53 -6.28 1.88 -5.19
N VAL A 54 -7.48 2.47 -5.17
CA VAL A 54 -7.93 3.40 -4.13
C VAL A 54 -9.16 2.82 -3.45
N MET A 55 -9.17 2.86 -2.12
CA MET A 55 -10.28 2.38 -1.29
C MET A 55 -10.73 3.47 -0.31
N GLU A 56 -12.03 3.52 -0.06
CA GLU A 56 -12.58 4.26 1.08
C GLU A 56 -12.45 3.43 2.36
N ILE A 57 -12.00 4.04 3.43
CA ILE A 57 -11.77 3.33 4.70
C ILE A 57 -13.08 2.99 5.40
N ALA A 58 -14.01 3.93 5.44
CA ALA A 58 -15.27 3.75 6.17
C ALA A 58 -16.16 2.65 5.59
N THR A 59 -16.18 2.51 4.26
CA THR A 59 -17.07 1.59 3.53
C THR A 59 -16.37 0.34 3.05
N GLY A 60 -15.03 0.38 2.89
CA GLY A 60 -14.25 -0.64 2.23
C GLY A 60 -14.49 -0.71 0.71
N ASN A 61 -15.17 0.29 0.12
CA ASN A 61 -15.39 0.32 -1.31
C ASN A 61 -14.08 0.58 -2.06
N VAL A 62 -13.86 -0.17 -3.13
CA VAL A 62 -12.84 0.13 -4.12
C VAL A 62 -13.39 1.19 -5.07
N VAL A 63 -12.83 2.40 -5.02
CA VAL A 63 -13.29 3.55 -5.81
C VAL A 63 -12.41 3.83 -7.03
N ALA A 64 -11.26 3.18 -7.13
CA ALA A 64 -10.49 3.07 -8.37
C ALA A 64 -9.71 1.76 -8.36
N ASN A 65 -9.69 1.07 -9.52
CA ASN A 65 -8.96 -0.18 -9.72
C ASN A 65 -8.42 -0.24 -11.15
N VAL A 66 -7.15 0.14 -11.31
CA VAL A 66 -6.49 0.19 -12.62
C VAL A 66 -5.28 -0.73 -12.60
N SER A 67 -5.13 -1.54 -13.64
CA SER A 67 -3.92 -2.32 -13.86
C SER A 67 -3.57 -2.41 -15.34
N LEU A 68 -2.29 -2.30 -15.62
CA LEU A 68 -1.72 -2.29 -16.95
C LEU A 68 -0.66 -3.39 -17.05
N PHE A 69 -0.69 -4.15 -18.14
CA PHE A 69 0.34 -5.11 -18.52
C PHE A 69 1.00 -4.67 -19.81
N TYR A 70 2.31 -4.78 -19.87
CA TYR A 70 3.01 -4.67 -21.13
C TYR A 70 3.02 -6.01 -21.86
N ARG A 71 2.43 -6.04 -23.05
CA ARG A 71 2.36 -7.25 -23.87
C ARG A 71 2.37 -6.87 -25.36
N ASN A 72 3.26 -7.53 -26.13
CA ASN A 72 3.37 -7.34 -27.59
C ASN A 72 3.57 -5.89 -28.05
N GLY A 73 4.32 -5.07 -27.30
CA GLY A 73 4.58 -3.68 -27.67
C GLY A 73 3.56 -2.66 -27.16
N GLU A 74 2.54 -3.09 -26.40
CA GLU A 74 1.48 -2.22 -25.92
C GLU A 74 1.15 -2.44 -24.45
N PHE A 75 0.69 -1.38 -23.77
CA PHE A 75 0.08 -1.48 -22.45
C PHE A 75 -1.40 -1.84 -22.58
N ILE A 76 -1.77 -2.99 -22.03
CA ILE A 76 -3.14 -3.53 -22.07
C ILE A 76 -3.74 -3.42 -20.67
N LYS A 77 -4.94 -2.87 -20.56
CA LYS A 77 -5.70 -2.88 -19.29
C LYS A 77 -6.03 -4.34 -18.94
N ALA A 78 -5.70 -4.75 -17.72
CA ALA A 78 -6.03 -6.09 -17.25
C ALA A 78 -7.55 -6.27 -17.17
N PRO A 79 -8.12 -7.33 -17.76
CA PRO A 79 -9.57 -7.53 -17.83
C PRO A 79 -10.24 -7.62 -16.46
N ASN A 80 -9.56 -8.19 -15.49
CA ASN A 80 -10.07 -8.46 -14.14
C ASN A 80 -9.41 -7.60 -13.05
N GLY A 81 -8.86 -6.44 -13.42
CA GLY A 81 -8.19 -5.57 -12.48
C GLY A 81 -6.95 -6.21 -11.84
N ASN A 82 -6.72 -5.92 -10.57
CA ASN A 82 -5.52 -6.32 -9.85
C ASN A 82 -5.62 -7.74 -9.24
N THR A 83 -5.85 -8.74 -10.06
CA THR A 83 -5.96 -10.16 -9.64
C THR A 83 -4.65 -10.94 -9.76
N GLN A 84 -3.62 -10.34 -10.36
CA GLN A 84 -2.32 -10.98 -10.46
C GLN A 84 -1.63 -11.05 -9.10
N TYR A 85 -1.09 -12.22 -8.76
CA TYR A 85 -0.23 -12.38 -7.61
C TYR A 85 1.16 -11.80 -7.90
N VAL A 86 1.61 -10.98 -6.98
CA VAL A 86 2.92 -10.31 -7.02
C VAL A 86 3.62 -10.45 -5.66
N PRO A 87 4.95 -10.34 -5.58
CA PRO A 87 5.64 -10.32 -4.31
C PRO A 87 5.02 -9.29 -3.35
N SER A 88 4.74 -9.70 -2.12
CA SER A 88 4.11 -8.83 -1.13
C SER A 88 5.04 -7.71 -0.69
N GLY A 89 4.51 -6.48 -0.68
CA GLY A 89 5.16 -5.32 -0.09
C GLY A 89 4.95 -5.16 1.41
N LEU A 90 4.23 -6.08 2.06
CA LEU A 90 3.75 -5.91 3.44
C LEU A 90 4.68 -6.46 4.51
N GLY A 91 5.72 -7.23 4.18
CA GLY A 91 6.50 -8.04 5.12
C GLY A 91 6.94 -7.29 6.37
N ARG A 92 7.64 -6.16 6.23
CA ARG A 92 8.05 -5.32 7.38
C ARG A 92 6.89 -4.82 8.22
N SER A 93 5.80 -4.42 7.57
CA SER A 93 4.63 -3.88 8.27
C SER A 93 3.92 -4.95 9.09
N ILE A 94 3.82 -6.15 8.56
CA ILE A 94 3.26 -7.31 9.25
C ILE A 94 4.14 -7.66 10.45
N LEU A 95 5.46 -7.75 10.27
CA LEU A 95 6.41 -8.00 11.36
C LEU A 95 6.35 -6.92 12.43
N TYR A 96 6.37 -5.65 12.03
CA TYR A 96 6.27 -4.54 12.96
C TYR A 96 5.02 -4.65 13.83
N LEU A 97 3.85 -4.87 13.20
CA LEU A 97 2.59 -5.02 13.90
C LEU A 97 2.60 -6.23 14.85
N ALA A 98 3.19 -7.37 14.43
CA ALA A 98 3.28 -8.58 15.24
C ALA A 98 4.19 -8.43 16.46
N MET A 99 5.24 -7.60 16.35
CA MET A 99 6.22 -7.40 17.42
C MET A 99 5.73 -6.45 18.53
N MET A 100 4.91 -5.45 18.20
CA MET A 100 4.57 -4.36 19.12
C MET A 100 3.94 -4.79 20.48
N PRO A 101 3.17 -5.87 20.61
CA PRO A 101 2.73 -6.34 21.94
C PRO A 101 3.86 -6.79 22.86
N GLN A 102 5.04 -7.08 22.31
CA GLN A 102 6.17 -7.67 23.05
C GLN A 102 7.38 -6.72 23.12
N THR A 103 7.31 -5.56 22.48
CA THR A 103 8.39 -4.57 22.46
C THR A 103 7.83 -3.16 22.39
N ASN A 104 8.72 -2.19 22.29
CA ASN A 104 8.35 -0.80 22.05
C ASN A 104 9.06 -0.27 20.78
N PRO A 105 8.52 0.81 20.17
CA PRO A 105 9.06 1.34 18.92
C PRO A 105 10.50 1.91 19.01
N TYR A 106 11.00 2.14 20.22
CA TYR A 106 12.31 2.72 20.48
C TYR A 106 13.36 1.67 20.86
N MET A 107 13.03 0.37 20.82
CA MET A 107 14.03 -0.69 20.99
C MET A 107 15.10 -0.57 19.92
N VAL A 108 16.37 -0.46 20.33
CA VAL A 108 17.50 -0.25 19.43
C VAL A 108 18.12 -1.58 19.00
N GLN A 109 18.44 -1.67 17.72
CA GLN A 109 19.20 -2.77 17.12
C GLN A 109 20.47 -2.23 16.48
N ASP A 110 21.55 -3.00 16.56
CA ASP A 110 22.77 -2.73 15.81
C ASP A 110 22.68 -3.45 14.45
N VAL A 111 22.50 -2.67 13.40
CA VAL A 111 22.47 -3.18 12.02
C VAL A 111 23.81 -3.02 11.29
N GLY A 112 24.82 -2.47 12.00
CA GLY A 112 26.17 -2.31 11.49
C GLY A 112 26.21 -1.52 10.18
N ASP A 113 26.99 -2.04 9.23
CA ASP A 113 27.12 -1.47 7.89
C ASP A 113 25.94 -1.77 6.95
N GLY A 114 24.89 -2.45 7.44
CA GLY A 114 23.72 -2.76 6.65
C GLY A 114 23.85 -4.07 5.83
N LEU A 115 24.75 -4.97 6.25
CA LEU A 115 24.85 -6.33 5.71
C LEU A 115 24.62 -7.35 6.84
N TYR A 116 23.73 -8.29 6.60
CA TYR A 116 23.43 -9.40 7.51
C TYR A 116 23.43 -10.71 6.74
N VAL A 117 24.16 -11.70 7.25
CA VAL A 117 24.17 -13.05 6.71
C VAL A 117 23.66 -14.00 7.79
N ASP A 118 22.58 -14.71 7.50
CA ASP A 118 22.01 -15.66 8.45
C ASP A 118 22.76 -17.00 8.47
N SER A 119 22.34 -17.90 9.36
CA SER A 119 22.97 -19.21 9.53
C SER A 119 22.83 -20.13 8.30
N SER A 120 21.91 -19.85 7.39
CA SER A 120 21.75 -20.58 6.12
C SER A 120 22.66 -20.03 5.00
N GLY A 121 23.38 -18.93 5.26
CA GLY A 121 24.17 -18.21 4.26
C GLY A 121 23.34 -17.23 3.42
N CYS A 122 22.08 -17.01 3.77
CA CYS A 122 21.25 -16.01 3.12
C CYS A 122 21.69 -14.60 3.51
N SER A 123 21.95 -13.75 2.51
CA SER A 123 22.41 -12.37 2.70
C SER A 123 21.24 -11.39 2.55
N ILE A 124 21.08 -10.53 3.55
CA ILE A 124 20.13 -9.41 3.54
C ILE A 124 20.92 -8.12 3.54
N GLU A 125 20.61 -7.22 2.64
CA GLU A 125 21.31 -5.96 2.46
C GLU A 125 20.31 -4.80 2.59
N ASP A 126 20.55 -3.89 3.54
CA ASP A 126 19.84 -2.63 3.62
C ASP A 126 20.25 -1.72 2.47
N HIS A 127 19.33 -0.92 1.96
CA HIS A 127 19.56 -0.08 0.76
C HIS A 127 20.73 0.91 0.89
N ASN A 128 21.18 1.20 2.10
CA ASN A 128 22.30 2.11 2.38
C ASN A 128 23.61 1.39 2.75
N HIS A 129 23.70 0.07 2.62
CA HIS A 129 24.88 -0.71 2.92
C HIS A 129 26.15 -0.12 2.29
N LYS A 130 26.12 0.20 0.99
CA LYS A 130 27.26 0.82 0.28
C LYS A 130 27.63 2.23 0.76
N ARG A 131 26.85 2.81 1.68
CA ARG A 131 27.08 4.11 2.30
C ARG A 131 27.38 4.01 3.80
N GLY A 132 27.67 2.79 4.29
CA GLY A 132 28.09 2.52 5.67
C GLY A 132 26.97 2.08 6.62
N GLY A 133 25.77 1.76 6.09
CA GLY A 133 24.67 1.27 6.90
C GLY A 133 24.05 2.33 7.83
N TYR A 134 23.26 1.86 8.80
CA TYR A 134 22.63 2.72 9.82
C TYR A 134 23.29 2.63 11.21
N GLY A 135 24.19 1.65 11.44
CA GLY A 135 24.75 1.41 12.75
C GLY A 135 23.66 1.04 13.77
N LEU A 136 23.49 1.88 14.79
CA LEU A 136 22.41 1.72 15.78
C LEU A 136 21.12 2.40 15.27
N ILE A 137 20.01 1.65 15.23
CA ILE A 137 18.72 2.14 14.77
C ILE A 137 17.58 1.58 15.64
N ASP A 138 16.62 2.42 16.02
CA ASP A 138 15.42 1.94 16.67
C ASP A 138 14.42 1.32 15.69
N VAL A 139 13.50 0.48 16.21
CA VAL A 139 12.55 -0.29 15.39
C VAL A 139 11.66 0.59 14.54
N LYS A 140 11.23 1.74 15.05
CA LYS A 140 10.37 2.68 14.33
C LYS A 140 11.11 3.32 13.16
N ARG A 141 12.34 3.74 13.37
CA ARG A 141 13.20 4.26 12.30
C ARG A 141 13.61 3.16 11.31
N ALA A 142 13.87 1.94 11.80
CA ALA A 142 14.13 0.80 10.93
C ALA A 142 12.97 0.58 9.96
N TYR A 143 11.73 0.67 10.45
CA TYR A 143 10.54 0.63 9.60
C TYR A 143 10.51 1.80 8.60
N ALA A 144 10.60 3.04 9.08
CA ALA A 144 10.48 4.25 8.27
C ALA A 144 11.57 4.36 7.18
N ARG A 145 12.75 3.79 7.44
CA ARG A 145 13.92 3.81 6.54
C ARG A 145 14.14 2.50 5.81
N ASN A 146 13.16 1.60 5.84
CA ASN A 146 13.22 0.30 5.15
C ASN A 146 14.48 -0.53 5.49
N SER A 147 14.88 -0.56 6.77
CA SER A 147 15.91 -1.48 7.23
C SER A 147 15.28 -2.85 7.53
N ASP A 148 15.42 -3.78 6.59
CA ASP A 148 15.00 -5.17 6.78
C ASP A 148 15.79 -5.82 7.91
N ILE A 149 17.07 -5.49 8.05
CA ILE A 149 17.94 -6.02 9.11
C ILE A 149 17.47 -5.56 10.50
N GLY A 150 17.08 -4.30 10.67
CA GLY A 150 16.59 -3.78 11.95
C GLY A 150 15.30 -4.47 12.38
N ILE A 151 14.38 -4.67 11.46
CA ILE A 151 13.12 -5.40 11.72
C ILE A 151 13.39 -6.88 12.02
N LEU A 152 14.23 -7.55 11.22
CA LEU A 152 14.58 -8.96 11.42
C LEU A 152 15.28 -9.21 12.76
N LYS A 153 16.30 -8.43 13.11
CA LYS A 153 17.01 -8.56 14.39
C LYS A 153 16.11 -8.33 15.59
N THR A 154 15.14 -7.44 15.47
CA THR A 154 14.11 -7.26 16.52
C THR A 154 13.27 -8.52 16.66
N ALA A 155 12.79 -9.09 15.56
CA ALA A 155 12.02 -10.34 15.56
C ALA A 155 12.85 -11.51 16.14
N GLU A 156 14.14 -11.62 15.79
CA GLU A 156 15.05 -12.61 16.34
C GLU A 156 15.26 -12.44 17.87
N THR A 157 15.39 -11.20 18.33
CA THR A 157 15.51 -10.87 19.76
C THR A 157 14.28 -11.31 20.55
N LEU A 158 13.08 -11.09 19.99
CA LEU A 158 11.81 -11.40 20.67
C LEU A 158 11.48 -12.90 20.65
N TRP A 159 11.74 -13.56 19.53
CA TRP A 159 11.27 -14.93 19.33
C TRP A 159 12.38 -15.99 19.31
N GLY A 160 13.66 -15.59 19.27
CA GLY A 160 14.79 -16.53 19.32
C GLY A 160 14.83 -17.47 18.12
N LYS A 161 14.34 -17.03 16.95
CA LYS A 161 14.18 -17.84 15.73
C LYS A 161 13.20 -19.03 15.87
N ASP A 162 12.28 -18.94 16.81
CA ASP A 162 11.24 -19.94 17.06
C ASP A 162 10.02 -19.67 16.14
N MET A 163 9.81 -20.53 15.15
CA MET A 163 8.72 -20.42 14.18
C MET A 163 7.33 -20.55 14.82
N LYS A 164 7.21 -21.22 15.98
CA LYS A 164 5.92 -21.30 16.69
C LYS A 164 5.56 -19.94 17.26
N LYS A 165 6.49 -19.30 17.98
CA LYS A 165 6.28 -17.94 18.53
C LYS A 165 6.01 -16.93 17.42
N PHE A 166 6.77 -16.99 16.32
CA PHE A 166 6.54 -16.17 15.13
C PHE A 166 5.13 -16.36 14.59
N SER A 167 4.71 -17.62 14.32
CA SER A 167 3.39 -17.91 13.75
C SER A 167 2.25 -17.47 14.68
N GLU A 168 2.42 -17.58 16.01
CA GLU A 168 1.44 -17.10 16.98
C GLU A 168 1.33 -15.56 16.94
N ALA A 169 2.44 -14.86 16.86
CA ALA A 169 2.46 -13.40 16.75
C ALA A 169 1.81 -12.89 15.43
N ILE A 170 2.08 -13.58 14.32
CA ILE A 170 1.52 -13.22 13.01
C ILE A 170 0.00 -13.37 12.95
N LYS A 171 -0.60 -14.31 13.69
CA LYS A 171 -2.07 -14.48 13.73
C LYS A 171 -2.83 -13.20 14.13
N GLY A 172 -2.23 -12.39 15.01
CA GLY A 172 -2.83 -11.14 15.48
C GLY A 172 -2.82 -10.00 14.43
N THR A 173 -2.14 -10.17 13.31
CA THR A 173 -1.99 -9.12 12.29
C THR A 173 -3.06 -9.13 11.21
N GLY A 174 -3.96 -10.11 11.22
CA GLY A 174 -4.97 -10.28 10.18
C GLY A 174 -4.44 -10.74 8.82
N ILE A 175 -3.15 -11.14 8.72
CA ILE A 175 -2.57 -11.58 7.45
C ILE A 175 -3.06 -12.96 7.00
N ASN A 176 -3.63 -13.75 7.91
CA ASN A 176 -4.17 -15.06 7.58
C ASN A 176 -5.51 -14.95 6.84
N MET A 177 -5.49 -14.35 5.68
CA MET A 177 -6.63 -14.09 4.78
C MET A 177 -7.27 -15.40 4.26
N GLY A 178 -7.76 -16.26 5.16
CA GLY A 178 -8.46 -17.48 4.82
C GLY A 178 -7.61 -18.53 4.08
N GLY A 179 -6.29 -18.55 4.31
CA GLY A 179 -5.36 -19.48 3.65
C GLY A 179 -5.09 -19.18 2.17
N ARG A 180 -5.43 -17.98 1.71
CA ARG A 180 -5.27 -17.55 0.30
C ARG A 180 -4.01 -16.74 0.03
N VAL A 181 -3.29 -16.34 1.07
CA VAL A 181 -1.96 -15.76 0.95
C VAL A 181 -0.97 -16.92 0.99
N SER A 182 -0.20 -17.08 -0.07
CA SER A 182 0.96 -17.97 -0.04
C SER A 182 2.03 -17.27 0.81
N THR A 183 2.12 -17.63 2.09
CA THR A 183 3.04 -16.96 3.01
C THR A 183 4.49 -17.41 2.84
N GLY A 184 4.78 -18.46 2.10
CA GLY A 184 6.14 -18.99 1.98
C GLY A 184 6.78 -19.43 3.31
N TYR A 185 6.06 -19.30 4.44
CA TYR A 185 6.59 -19.65 5.76
C TYR A 185 6.77 -21.17 5.87
N GLY A 186 8.04 -21.59 5.92
CA GLY A 186 8.42 -22.98 6.17
C GLY A 186 8.34 -23.38 7.64
N ALA A 187 8.77 -24.61 7.93
CA ALA A 187 8.89 -25.10 9.31
C ALA A 187 10.11 -24.54 10.04
N GLU A 188 11.11 -24.06 9.30
CA GLU A 188 12.36 -23.55 9.82
C GLU A 188 12.44 -22.03 9.64
N TRP A 189 13.19 -21.35 10.51
CA TRP A 189 13.44 -19.93 10.42
C TRP A 189 14.30 -19.62 9.19
N GLN A 190 13.69 -18.96 8.22
CA GLN A 190 14.36 -18.44 7.04
C GLN A 190 14.16 -16.92 7.03
N SER A 191 15.22 -16.15 7.02
CA SER A 191 15.17 -14.69 7.14
C SER A 191 14.34 -14.04 6.02
N TYR A 192 14.42 -14.53 4.79
CA TYR A 192 13.61 -14.06 3.66
C TYR A 192 12.12 -14.33 3.85
N ASP A 193 11.78 -15.54 4.34
CA ASP A 193 10.38 -15.92 4.57
C ASP A 193 9.77 -15.07 5.69
N VAL A 194 10.52 -14.91 6.78
CA VAL A 194 10.11 -14.10 7.94
C VAL A 194 9.89 -12.64 7.54
N LEU A 195 10.75 -12.09 6.69
CA LEU A 195 10.59 -10.74 6.12
C LEU A 195 9.46 -10.65 5.07
N GLY A 196 8.83 -11.78 4.71
CA GLY A 196 7.71 -11.82 3.77
C GLY A 196 8.12 -11.69 2.30
N HIS A 197 9.40 -11.84 1.96
CA HIS A 197 9.86 -11.74 0.57
C HIS A 197 9.34 -12.88 -0.33
N THR A 198 8.99 -14.02 0.26
CA THR A 198 8.41 -15.18 -0.44
C THR A 198 6.88 -15.17 -0.43
N THR A 199 6.27 -14.19 0.22
CA THR A 199 4.81 -14.07 0.27
C THR A 199 4.28 -13.47 -1.03
N LEU A 200 3.29 -14.14 -1.63
CA LEU A 200 2.60 -13.66 -2.83
C LEU A 200 1.18 -13.22 -2.49
N MET A 201 0.82 -12.02 -2.94
CA MET A 201 -0.50 -11.42 -2.74
C MET A 201 -0.95 -10.67 -4.00
N THR A 202 -2.25 -10.57 -4.22
CA THR A 202 -2.76 -9.61 -5.21
C THR A 202 -2.59 -8.17 -4.68
N LEU A 203 -2.51 -7.18 -5.56
CA LEU A 203 -2.47 -5.78 -5.13
C LEU A 203 -3.70 -5.42 -4.29
N LEU A 204 -4.87 -5.94 -4.66
CA LEU A 204 -6.10 -5.74 -3.89
C LEU A 204 -5.96 -6.26 -2.45
N GLN A 205 -5.43 -7.46 -2.25
CA GLN A 205 -5.21 -8.02 -0.91
C GLN A 205 -4.25 -7.14 -0.09
N GLN A 206 -3.18 -6.64 -0.71
CA GLN A 206 -2.23 -5.74 -0.03
C GLN A 206 -2.89 -4.42 0.39
N VAL A 207 -3.69 -3.82 -0.49
CA VAL A 207 -4.39 -2.56 -0.19
C VAL A 207 -5.49 -2.77 0.85
N CYS A 208 -6.21 -3.89 0.81
CA CYS A 208 -7.19 -4.26 1.83
C CYS A 208 -6.56 -4.36 3.23
N TRP A 209 -5.36 -4.95 3.33
CA TRP A 209 -4.63 -4.99 4.59
C TRP A 209 -4.22 -3.59 5.06
N CYS A 210 -3.69 -2.74 4.17
CA CYS A 210 -3.36 -1.35 4.49
C CYS A 210 -4.61 -0.55 4.92
N ASN A 211 -5.75 -0.78 4.27
CA ASN A 211 -7.04 -0.18 4.63
C ASN A 211 -7.46 -0.60 6.06
N ALA A 212 -7.29 -1.88 6.40
CA ALA A 212 -7.57 -2.39 7.75
C ALA A 212 -6.63 -1.79 8.79
N VAL A 213 -5.35 -1.59 8.49
CA VAL A 213 -4.41 -0.87 9.36
C VAL A 213 -4.89 0.55 9.58
N ALA A 214 -5.28 1.26 8.54
CA ALA A 214 -5.77 2.64 8.63
C ALA A 214 -7.09 2.74 9.44
N GLY A 215 -8.06 1.86 9.18
CA GLY A 215 -9.38 1.87 9.81
C GLY A 215 -9.48 1.09 11.14
N GLY A 216 -8.49 0.30 11.49
CA GLY A 216 -8.49 -0.59 12.66
C GLY A 216 -9.29 -1.88 12.48
N LYS A 217 -9.93 -2.07 11.33
CA LYS A 217 -10.74 -3.25 11.01
C LYS A 217 -10.79 -3.48 9.51
N PHE A 218 -10.95 -4.73 9.11
CA PHE A 218 -11.28 -5.06 7.72
C PHE A 218 -12.73 -4.66 7.43
N VAL A 219 -12.91 -3.69 6.54
CA VAL A 219 -14.21 -3.38 5.95
C VAL A 219 -14.03 -3.53 4.45
N ILE A 220 -14.51 -4.62 3.90
CA ILE A 220 -14.35 -4.92 2.48
C ILE A 220 -15.73 -5.16 1.89
N ARG A 221 -16.11 -4.31 0.97
CA ARG A 221 -17.14 -4.57 -0.04
C ARG A 221 -16.47 -4.72 -1.41
N ALA A 222 -15.48 -5.60 -1.50
CA ALA A 222 -15.10 -6.13 -2.79
C ALA A 222 -16.32 -6.89 -3.34
N ASP A 223 -16.56 -6.74 -4.63
CA ASP A 223 -17.70 -7.29 -5.38
C ASP A 223 -18.29 -8.55 -4.71
N LYS A 224 -19.63 -8.60 -4.58
CA LYS A 224 -20.39 -9.63 -3.85
C LYS A 224 -20.03 -11.07 -4.24
N ASN A 225 -19.24 -11.25 -5.28
CA ASN A 225 -18.80 -12.54 -5.81
C ASN A 225 -17.36 -12.92 -5.38
N ASP A 226 -16.57 -12.03 -4.79
CA ASP A 226 -15.25 -12.37 -4.26
C ASP A 226 -15.33 -12.65 -2.76
N SER A 227 -15.81 -13.86 -2.43
CA SER A 227 -15.80 -14.41 -1.06
C SER A 227 -14.39 -14.61 -0.49
N SER A 228 -13.38 -14.04 -1.14
CA SER A 228 -11.96 -14.33 -0.91
C SER A 228 -11.28 -13.47 0.15
N ILE A 229 -11.93 -12.43 0.64
CA ILE A 229 -11.33 -11.52 1.61
C ILE A 229 -12.04 -11.70 2.94
N PRO A 230 -11.36 -12.21 3.98
CA PRO A 230 -11.97 -12.47 5.28
C PRO A 230 -12.26 -11.18 6.03
N TYR A 231 -13.35 -11.18 6.81
CA TYR A 231 -13.75 -10.13 7.75
C TYR A 231 -13.04 -10.33 9.09
N ASP A 232 -11.71 -10.19 9.15
CA ASP A 232 -10.99 -10.32 10.40
C ASP A 232 -10.56 -8.95 10.93
N ILE A 233 -10.73 -8.76 12.23
CA ILE A 233 -10.24 -7.59 12.95
C ILE A 233 -8.74 -7.78 13.20
N ILE A 234 -7.93 -6.76 12.96
CA ILE A 234 -6.58 -6.72 13.48
C ILE A 234 -6.67 -6.62 15.02
N SER A 235 -6.36 -7.69 15.70
CA SER A 235 -6.58 -7.80 17.15
C SER A 235 -5.62 -6.98 18.00
N ASN A 236 -4.50 -6.54 17.43
CA ASN A 236 -3.46 -5.78 18.12
C ASN A 236 -3.67 -4.28 17.99
N GLN A 237 -4.52 -3.69 18.80
CA GLN A 237 -4.83 -2.25 18.75
C GLN A 237 -3.63 -1.37 19.15
N GLU A 238 -2.86 -1.76 20.18
CA GLU A 238 -1.66 -1.02 20.59
C GLU A 238 -0.61 -1.00 19.48
N GLY A 239 -0.40 -2.13 18.81
CA GLY A 239 0.48 -2.24 17.67
C GLY A 239 0.03 -1.41 16.48
N LEU A 240 -1.29 -1.26 16.26
CA LEU A 240 -1.83 -0.44 15.17
C LEU A 240 -1.43 1.03 15.30
N ASP A 241 -1.56 1.62 16.47
CA ASP A 241 -1.22 3.03 16.67
C ASP A 241 0.28 3.25 16.50
N SER A 242 1.10 2.32 16.97
CA SER A 242 2.54 2.33 16.76
C SER A 242 2.90 2.20 15.28
N LEU A 243 2.28 1.27 14.55
CA LEU A 243 2.49 1.10 13.11
C LEU A 243 2.07 2.34 12.31
N ARG A 244 0.90 2.90 12.58
CA ARG A 244 0.43 4.14 11.95
C ARG A 244 1.41 5.30 12.17
N SER A 245 1.95 5.43 13.41
CA SER A 245 2.97 6.41 13.72
C SER A 245 4.28 6.18 12.96
N ALA A 246 4.70 4.92 12.79
CA ALA A 246 5.87 4.56 12.00
C ALA A 246 5.63 4.82 10.49
N MET A 247 4.41 4.57 9.98
CA MET A 247 4.01 4.93 8.62
C MET A 247 3.99 6.45 8.40
N ARG A 248 3.62 7.24 9.41
CA ARG A 248 3.73 8.70 9.33
C ARG A 248 5.19 9.14 9.27
N GLU A 249 6.06 8.56 10.10
CA GLU A 249 7.50 8.85 10.07
C GLU A 249 8.14 8.45 8.74
N CYS A 250 7.65 7.39 8.09
CA CYS A 250 8.10 7.01 6.76
C CYS A 250 7.96 8.17 5.74
N VAL A 251 6.89 8.95 5.85
CA VAL A 251 6.67 10.15 5.00
C VAL A 251 7.46 11.35 5.49
N THR A 252 7.51 11.62 6.79
CA THR A 252 8.14 12.84 7.31
C THR A 252 9.67 12.79 7.38
N ASP A 253 10.25 11.62 7.68
CA ASP A 253 11.70 11.43 7.83
C ASP A 253 12.23 10.12 7.21
N GLY A 254 11.41 9.36 6.50
CA GLY A 254 11.77 8.07 5.93
C GLY A 254 11.85 8.05 4.40
N LEU A 255 11.71 6.85 3.84
CA LEU A 255 11.79 6.62 2.39
C LEU A 255 10.48 6.90 1.65
N GLY A 256 9.40 7.18 2.36
CA GLY A 256 8.11 7.56 1.79
C GLY A 256 7.94 9.06 1.51
N ARG A 257 8.97 9.88 1.66
CA ARG A 257 8.92 11.34 1.47
C ARG A 257 8.36 11.77 0.12
N ARG A 258 8.50 10.96 -0.91
CA ARG A 258 7.90 11.23 -2.22
C ARG A 258 6.37 11.28 -2.20
N MET A 259 5.74 10.67 -1.19
CA MET A 259 4.30 10.70 -0.98
C MET A 259 3.83 11.84 -0.07
N ASP A 260 4.74 12.71 0.39
CA ASP A 260 4.33 13.87 1.17
C ASP A 260 3.51 14.83 0.34
N SER A 261 2.40 15.29 0.89
CA SER A 261 1.43 16.18 0.25
C SER A 261 1.34 17.49 1.02
N GLU A 262 1.25 18.60 0.29
CA GLU A 262 1.00 19.93 0.87
C GLU A 262 -0.47 20.14 1.23
N HIS A 263 -1.35 19.25 0.77
CA HIS A 263 -2.80 19.38 0.88
C HIS A 263 -3.39 18.55 2.01
N VAL A 264 -2.70 17.46 2.40
CA VAL A 264 -3.22 16.52 3.39
C VAL A 264 -2.08 15.77 4.09
N SER A 265 -2.24 15.47 5.37
CA SER A 265 -1.29 14.62 6.10
C SER A 265 -1.35 13.17 5.61
N VAL A 266 -0.21 12.58 5.31
CA VAL A 266 -0.08 11.23 4.73
C VAL A 266 0.72 10.34 5.66
N ALA A 267 0.27 9.10 5.85
CA ALA A 267 1.06 8.02 6.43
C ALA A 267 1.24 6.93 5.36
N ALA A 268 2.46 6.44 5.19
CA ALA A 268 2.76 5.56 4.09
C ALA A 268 3.78 4.47 4.42
N MET A 269 3.84 3.49 3.54
CA MET A 269 4.88 2.47 3.48
C MET A 269 5.40 2.32 2.06
N THR A 270 6.65 1.95 1.94
CA THR A 270 7.29 1.59 0.67
C THR A 270 8.00 0.26 0.80
N ASN A 271 8.05 -0.50 -0.26
CA ASN A 271 8.85 -1.72 -0.31
C ASN A 271 9.36 -1.99 -1.74
N VAL A 272 10.47 -2.74 -1.81
CA VAL A 272 11.04 -3.22 -3.07
C VAL A 272 11.27 -4.71 -2.92
N SER A 273 10.73 -5.52 -3.82
CA SER A 273 10.97 -6.96 -3.84
C SER A 273 12.41 -7.27 -4.28
N GLN A 274 12.82 -8.51 -4.08
CA GLN A 274 14.06 -9.00 -4.66
C GLN A 274 14.02 -8.94 -6.20
N ILE A 275 15.19 -8.90 -6.83
CA ILE A 275 15.33 -9.01 -8.29
C ILE A 275 14.98 -10.45 -8.69
N ASP A 276 14.08 -10.60 -9.67
CA ASP A 276 13.85 -11.90 -10.30
C ASP A 276 15.00 -12.28 -11.28
N SER A 277 14.96 -13.50 -11.80
CA SER A 277 15.98 -14.02 -12.73
C SER A 277 16.17 -13.17 -13.98
N ASP A 278 15.17 -12.39 -14.36
CA ASP A 278 15.16 -11.56 -15.57
C ASP A 278 15.51 -10.10 -15.29
N GLY A 279 15.91 -9.78 -14.06
CA GLY A 279 16.34 -8.44 -13.65
C GLY A 279 15.20 -7.48 -13.30
N TYR A 280 13.98 -7.98 -13.08
CA TYR A 280 12.85 -7.17 -12.67
C TYR A 280 12.69 -7.16 -11.16
N LYS A 281 12.24 -6.02 -10.64
CA LYS A 281 11.85 -5.82 -9.24
C LYS A 281 10.43 -5.28 -9.17
N GLY A 282 9.67 -5.77 -8.19
CA GLY A 282 8.44 -5.14 -7.79
C GLY A 282 8.70 -4.01 -6.81
N GLN A 283 8.08 -2.87 -7.05
CA GLN A 283 8.03 -1.75 -6.11
C GLN A 283 6.60 -1.55 -5.66
N PHE A 284 6.41 -1.44 -4.36
CA PHE A 284 5.12 -1.19 -3.73
C PHE A 284 5.17 0.09 -2.91
N ALA A 285 4.15 0.92 -3.06
CA ALA A 285 3.87 2.05 -2.20
C ALA A 285 2.40 1.99 -1.78
N ALA A 286 2.12 2.16 -0.51
CA ALA A 286 0.77 2.32 -0.02
C ALA A 286 0.71 3.43 1.02
N ALA A 287 -0.41 4.15 1.06
CA ALA A 287 -0.63 5.24 1.97
C ALA A 287 -2.09 5.29 2.41
N PHE A 288 -2.32 5.86 3.59
CA PHE A 288 -3.64 6.33 3.99
C PHE A 288 -3.60 7.81 4.35
N PHE A 289 -4.69 8.48 4.12
CA PHE A 289 -4.83 9.92 4.34
C PHE A 289 -6.29 10.34 4.53
N PRO A 290 -6.56 11.45 5.27
CA PRO A 290 -5.64 12.18 6.16
C PRO A 290 -5.10 11.28 7.28
N TYR A 291 -3.89 11.55 7.81
CA TYR A 291 -3.31 10.73 8.89
C TYR A 291 -4.15 10.74 10.17
N GLU A 292 -4.63 11.90 10.58
CA GLU A 292 -5.37 12.09 11.84
C GLU A 292 -6.78 11.48 11.79
N LYS A 293 -7.42 11.50 10.63
CA LYS A 293 -8.74 10.92 10.39
C LYS A 293 -8.76 10.24 9.03
N PRO A 294 -8.31 9.00 8.94
CA PRO A 294 -8.16 8.32 7.66
C PRO A 294 -9.48 8.13 6.92
N GLU A 295 -9.55 8.60 5.67
CA GLU A 295 -10.71 8.48 4.80
C GLU A 295 -10.43 7.60 3.57
N TYR A 296 -9.20 7.66 3.04
CA TYR A 296 -8.80 6.89 1.87
C TYR A 296 -7.50 6.12 2.11
N THR A 297 -7.41 4.97 1.44
CA THR A 297 -6.19 4.20 1.30
C THR A 297 -5.88 4.06 -0.19
N ILE A 298 -4.62 4.24 -0.55
CA ILE A 298 -4.10 4.00 -1.90
C ILE A 298 -2.98 2.97 -1.85
N GLY A 299 -2.93 2.08 -2.85
CA GLY A 299 -1.78 1.22 -3.09
C GLY A 299 -1.40 1.22 -4.55
N VAL A 300 -0.12 1.31 -4.81
CA VAL A 300 0.48 1.30 -6.15
C VAL A 300 1.56 0.24 -6.20
N TYR A 301 1.57 -0.54 -7.26
CA TYR A 301 2.58 -1.54 -7.52
C TYR A 301 3.11 -1.38 -8.95
N ILE A 302 4.44 -1.35 -9.10
CA ILE A 302 5.11 -1.31 -10.41
C ILE A 302 6.16 -2.42 -10.44
N TRP A 303 6.04 -3.33 -11.41
CA TRP A 303 7.00 -4.40 -11.66
C TRP A 303 7.82 -4.04 -12.89
N ARG A 304 9.05 -3.63 -12.65
CA ARG A 304 9.90 -3.08 -13.70
C ARG A 304 11.32 -3.65 -13.70
N ASN A 305 11.96 -3.60 -14.87
CA ASN A 305 13.39 -3.86 -14.99
C ASN A 305 14.17 -2.76 -14.26
N TRP A 306 14.99 -3.16 -13.28
CA TRP A 306 15.65 -2.20 -12.38
C TRP A 306 16.70 -1.34 -13.10
N GLY A 307 17.34 -1.87 -14.13
CA GLY A 307 18.36 -1.17 -14.91
C GLY A 307 17.81 -0.25 -16.02
N LYS A 308 16.52 -0.38 -16.39
CA LYS A 308 15.96 0.25 -17.58
C LYS A 308 14.93 1.34 -17.29
N GLY A 309 14.37 1.42 -16.12
CA GLY A 309 13.23 2.28 -15.86
C GLY A 309 13.39 3.15 -14.62
N VAL A 310 12.68 4.29 -14.59
CA VAL A 310 12.68 5.26 -13.48
C VAL A 310 11.31 5.39 -12.81
N ALA A 311 10.26 4.75 -13.32
CA ALA A 311 8.91 4.80 -12.76
C ALA A 311 8.90 4.43 -11.28
N ASN A 312 8.21 5.25 -10.48
CA ASN A 312 8.17 5.11 -9.03
C ASN A 312 6.72 5.10 -8.53
N PRO A 313 6.28 4.04 -7.82
CA PRO A 313 4.92 3.95 -7.32
C PRO A 313 4.56 5.08 -6.33
N SER A 314 5.55 5.67 -5.64
CA SER A 314 5.30 6.79 -4.73
C SER A 314 4.88 8.07 -5.45
N ASP A 315 5.37 8.30 -6.68
CA ASP A 315 5.02 9.48 -7.46
C ASP A 315 3.57 9.37 -7.98
N VAL A 316 3.16 8.17 -8.44
CA VAL A 316 1.75 7.86 -8.74
C VAL A 316 0.86 8.06 -7.53
N ALA A 317 1.28 7.51 -6.37
CA ALA A 317 0.51 7.64 -5.15
C ALA A 317 0.33 9.10 -4.74
N ARG A 318 1.40 9.91 -4.77
CA ARG A 318 1.35 11.34 -4.46
C ARG A 318 0.38 12.10 -5.37
N SER A 319 0.50 11.93 -6.68
CA SER A 319 -0.38 12.59 -7.64
C SER A 319 -1.86 12.29 -7.38
N MET A 320 -2.17 11.04 -7.05
CA MET A 320 -3.52 10.62 -6.70
C MET A 320 -3.98 11.17 -5.35
N ILE A 321 -3.11 11.20 -4.34
CA ILE A 321 -3.39 11.77 -3.01
C ILE A 321 -3.72 13.25 -3.16
N ASP A 322 -2.91 14.02 -3.88
CA ASP A 322 -3.11 15.44 -4.11
C ASP A 322 -4.43 15.72 -4.85
N TRP A 323 -4.73 14.91 -5.88
CA TRP A 323 -5.99 15.03 -6.60
C TRP A 323 -7.21 14.75 -5.71
N ILE A 324 -7.18 13.68 -4.90
CA ILE A 324 -8.26 13.32 -3.98
C ILE A 324 -8.40 14.37 -2.88
N ALA A 325 -7.30 14.83 -2.30
CA ALA A 325 -7.31 15.86 -1.27
C ALA A 325 -7.97 17.14 -1.78
N PHE A 326 -7.60 17.58 -2.98
CA PHE A 326 -8.17 18.79 -3.58
C PHE A 326 -9.64 18.63 -3.98
N ASN A 327 -10.00 17.51 -4.60
CA ASN A 327 -11.33 17.37 -5.23
C ASN A 327 -12.38 16.74 -4.31
N ARG A 328 -11.97 15.95 -3.29
CA ARG A 328 -12.90 15.21 -2.43
C ARG A 328 -12.87 15.62 -0.97
N LEU A 329 -11.68 15.92 -0.40
CA LEU A 329 -11.54 16.25 1.01
C LEU A 329 -11.72 17.75 1.32
N SER A 330 -11.32 18.62 0.39
CA SER A 330 -11.38 20.07 0.58
C SER A 330 -12.78 20.68 0.39
N LYS A 331 -13.75 19.92 -0.14
CA LYS A 331 -15.12 20.43 -0.35
C LYS A 331 -16.01 20.10 0.85
N PRO A 332 -16.68 21.09 1.47
CA PRO A 332 -17.72 20.81 2.44
C PRO A 332 -18.85 20.01 1.77
N PRO A 333 -19.47 19.04 2.46
CA PRO A 333 -20.41 18.07 1.86
C PRO A 333 -21.65 18.70 1.17
N TYR A 334 -21.97 19.97 1.42
CA TYR A 334 -23.10 20.66 0.79
C TYR A 334 -22.75 21.36 -0.54
N LEU A 335 -21.47 21.52 -0.91
CA LEU A 335 -21.07 22.12 -2.19
C LEU A 335 -20.96 21.11 -3.34
N SER A 336 -21.02 19.82 -3.06
CA SER A 336 -21.00 18.78 -4.11
C SER A 336 -22.24 18.79 -5.02
N PHE A 337 -23.31 19.50 -4.64
CA PHE A 337 -24.56 19.56 -5.40
C PHE A 337 -24.65 20.73 -6.39
N VAL A 338 -23.79 21.76 -6.29
CA VAL A 338 -23.95 22.99 -7.08
C VAL A 338 -23.01 23.04 -8.28
N ASP A 339 -21.89 22.28 -8.28
CA ASP A 339 -20.81 22.44 -9.24
C ASP A 339 -20.87 21.53 -10.51
N SER A 340 -21.88 20.65 -10.60
CA SER A 340 -22.02 19.80 -11.79
C SER A 340 -22.49 20.54 -13.06
N GLN A 341 -22.90 21.81 -12.92
CA GLN A 341 -23.35 22.62 -14.05
C GLN A 341 -22.34 23.68 -14.53
N SER A 342 -21.23 23.90 -13.83
CA SER A 342 -20.27 24.96 -14.15
C SER A 342 -18.92 24.49 -14.74
N ILE A 343 -18.75 23.19 -14.98
CA ILE A 343 -17.54 22.69 -15.63
C ILE A 343 -17.71 22.77 -17.16
N LYS A 344 -17.74 24.01 -17.68
CA LYS A 344 -17.33 24.29 -19.05
C LYS A 344 -15.83 24.69 -19.02
N HIS A 345 -15.02 23.83 -19.62
CA HIS A 345 -13.64 24.07 -20.06
C HIS A 345 -12.65 24.64 -19.03
N ARG A 346 -11.81 23.78 -18.47
CA ARG A 346 -10.43 24.11 -18.14
C ARG A 346 -9.51 23.06 -18.75
N ASP A 347 -9.10 23.33 -19.98
CA ASP A 347 -8.04 22.62 -20.69
C ASP A 347 -6.62 23.14 -20.33
N ASP A 348 -6.49 23.86 -19.20
CA ASP A 348 -5.25 24.56 -18.84
C ASP A 348 -4.63 24.00 -17.55
N TRP A 349 -4.48 22.67 -17.43
CA TRP A 349 -3.55 22.11 -16.46
C TRP A 349 -2.19 21.88 -17.12
N VAL A 350 -1.41 22.97 -17.20
CA VAL A 350 0.03 22.86 -17.46
C VAL A 350 0.72 22.57 -16.14
N HIS A 351 1.37 21.41 -16.05
CA HIS A 351 2.26 21.04 -14.96
C HIS A 351 3.31 22.13 -14.71
N PRO A 352 3.65 22.46 -13.44
CA PRO A 352 4.93 23.10 -13.16
C PRO A 352 6.02 22.05 -13.38
N ALA A 353 6.61 22.10 -14.57
CA ALA A 353 7.78 21.32 -14.93
C ALA A 353 8.98 21.77 -14.09
N ALA A 354 9.72 20.80 -13.60
CA ALA A 354 11.15 20.76 -13.38
C ALA A 354 11.87 22.08 -13.03
N ARG A 355 12.22 22.23 -11.76
CA ARG A 355 13.50 22.80 -11.35
C ARG A 355 14.13 21.96 -10.27
#